data_3e15d1880689fb2ecf6eb1c5ad242029
#
_entry.id   3e15d1880689fb2ecf6eb1c5ad242029
#
_cell.length_a   1.000
_cell.length_b   1.000
_cell.length_c   1.000
_cell.angle_alpha   90.00
_cell.angle_beta   90.00
_cell.angle_gamma   90.00
#
_symmetry.space_group_name_H-M   'P 1'
#
loop_
_entity.id
_entity.type
_entity.pdbx_description
1 polymer ?
#
loop_
_entity_poly.entity_id
_entity_poly.type
_entity_poly.pdbx_seq_one_letter_code
_entity_poly.pdbx_strand_id
1 'polypeptide(L)'
;MESFFNIRYEFDKNEVHNAIARRLTKPGSDYICVSDGNILNNTYKDHDYLNVINGGMFSICDSSYVPLYLRWIYGIKRPQYAGSDIFRDIVSQRKYRMIFLGAQQKTLDSLKKELSKMNPDVKSMTFEELPFLDVEDFDYEGIARMIEHDKADIIWISLGAPKQERFMAKLKPHLGHGVMIAIGATFNFFSGLDIKRAPEWMIRNHMEFIYRIFSEPSKQIKRCQGIISTLPALLRREYTNKKNRKERPVKEIAG
;
A
#
# COMPACT_ATOMS: atom_id res chain seq x y z
N MET A 1 4.30 -3.67 15.45
CA MET A 1 3.38 -4.38 14.51
C MET A 1 2.24 -5.03 15.27
N GLU A 2 1.02 -4.93 14.75
CA GLU A 2 -0.19 -5.50 15.33
C GLU A 2 -0.96 -6.28 14.26
N SER A 3 -1.73 -7.32 14.63
CA SER A 3 -2.50 -8.09 13.66
C SER A 3 -4.00 -7.88 13.87
N PHE A 4 -4.68 -7.37 12.85
CA PHE A 4 -6.13 -7.19 12.83
C PHE A 4 -6.68 -7.66 11.50
N PHE A 5 -7.85 -8.26 11.49
CA PHE A 5 -8.46 -8.85 10.29
C PHE A 5 -7.55 -9.85 9.57
N ASN A 6 -6.66 -10.53 10.33
CA ASN A 6 -5.60 -11.43 9.87
C ASN A 6 -4.49 -10.72 9.05
N ILE A 7 -4.47 -9.40 8.99
CA ILE A 7 -3.42 -8.60 8.34
C ILE A 7 -2.48 -8.03 9.41
N ARG A 8 -1.17 -8.08 9.13
CA ARG A 8 -0.14 -7.47 9.98
C ARG A 8 -0.02 -5.99 9.65
N TYR A 9 -0.35 -5.12 10.61
CA TYR A 9 -0.29 -3.68 10.45
C TYR A 9 0.84 -3.05 11.25
N GLU A 10 1.44 -1.99 10.67
CA GLU A 10 2.19 -0.98 11.41
C GLU A 10 1.43 0.35 11.32
N PHE A 11 1.08 0.91 12.48
CA PHE A 11 0.31 2.16 12.58
C PHE A 11 1.19 3.35 12.98
N ASP A 12 2.37 3.09 13.55
CA ASP A 12 3.29 4.17 13.90
C ASP A 12 4.10 4.57 12.66
N LYS A 13 3.88 5.81 12.22
CA LYS A 13 4.55 6.39 11.06
C LYS A 13 6.07 6.39 11.21
N ASN A 14 6.59 6.71 12.40
CA ASN A 14 8.03 6.74 12.65
C ASN A 14 8.60 5.32 12.55
N GLU A 15 7.87 4.32 13.09
CA GLU A 15 8.29 2.92 13.00
C GLU A 15 8.26 2.40 11.55
N VAL A 16 7.30 2.85 10.72
CA VAL A 16 7.31 2.56 9.28
C VAL A 16 8.60 3.06 8.63
N HIS A 17 8.98 4.33 8.86
CA HIS A 17 10.21 4.91 8.30
C HIS A 17 11.48 4.23 8.85
N ASN A 18 11.50 3.93 10.15
CA ASN A 18 12.61 3.20 10.77
C ASN A 18 12.75 1.78 10.21
N ALA A 19 11.64 1.08 9.98
CA ALA A 19 11.64 -0.26 9.40
C ALA A 19 12.16 -0.25 7.95
N ILE A 20 11.78 0.74 7.14
CA ILE A 20 12.33 0.95 5.80
C ILE A 20 13.85 1.16 5.89
N ALA A 21 14.32 2.08 6.73
CA ALA A 21 15.74 2.36 6.89
C ALA A 21 16.52 1.11 7.33
N ARG A 22 16.02 0.36 8.31
CA ARG A 22 16.64 -0.91 8.75
C ARG A 22 16.62 -1.98 7.66
N ARG A 23 15.57 -2.04 6.83
CA ARG A 23 15.52 -3.02 5.72
C ARG A 23 16.60 -2.73 4.68
N LEU A 24 16.81 -1.47 4.35
CA LEU A 24 17.81 -1.02 3.37
C LEU A 24 19.26 -1.25 3.80
N THR A 25 19.54 -1.51 5.09
CA THR A 25 20.90 -1.88 5.54
C THR A 25 21.21 -3.38 5.40
N LYS A 26 20.25 -4.18 4.91
CA LYS A 26 20.39 -5.63 4.79
C LYS A 26 20.28 -6.08 3.33
N PRO A 27 20.95 -7.15 2.91
CA PRO A 27 20.78 -7.71 1.57
C PRO A 27 19.36 -8.23 1.33
N GLY A 28 18.96 -8.27 0.06
CA GLY A 28 17.65 -8.69 -0.39
C GLY A 28 16.63 -7.54 -0.38
N SER A 29 15.43 -7.79 -0.86
CA SER A 29 14.32 -6.82 -0.91
C SER A 29 13.15 -7.22 -0.02
N ASP A 30 12.22 -6.31 0.18
CA ASP A 30 10.94 -6.61 0.80
C ASP A 30 9.86 -5.62 0.32
N TYR A 31 8.62 -5.78 0.77
CA TYR A 31 7.54 -4.89 0.36
C TYR A 31 6.61 -4.50 1.51
N ILE A 32 5.96 -3.35 1.32
CA ILE A 32 4.92 -2.80 2.21
C ILE A 32 3.63 -2.71 1.40
N CYS A 33 2.55 -3.26 1.95
CA CYS A 33 1.22 -3.12 1.38
C CYS A 33 0.50 -1.90 1.96
N VAL A 34 -0.27 -1.22 1.11
CA VAL A 34 -1.09 -0.06 1.50
C VAL A 34 -2.53 -0.51 1.58
N SER A 35 -2.93 -0.99 2.77
CA SER A 35 -4.17 -1.73 2.98
C SER A 35 -5.38 -0.82 3.11
N ASP A 36 -6.20 -0.81 2.08
CA ASP A 36 -7.52 -0.17 2.03
C ASP A 36 -8.67 -1.18 2.24
N GLY A 37 -9.91 -0.70 2.11
CA GLY A 37 -11.09 -1.55 2.22
C GLY A 37 -11.19 -2.64 1.14
N ASN A 38 -10.58 -2.43 -0.04
CA ASN A 38 -10.57 -3.41 -1.11
C ASN A 38 -9.61 -4.57 -0.81
N ILE A 39 -8.42 -4.26 -0.28
CA ILE A 39 -7.48 -5.28 0.19
C ILE A 39 -8.13 -6.09 1.31
N LEU A 40 -8.77 -5.44 2.27
CA LEU A 40 -9.47 -6.11 3.37
C LEU A 40 -10.57 -7.08 2.87
N ASN A 41 -11.34 -6.66 1.86
CA ASN A 41 -12.36 -7.49 1.21
C ASN A 41 -11.74 -8.67 0.46
N ASN A 42 -10.67 -8.44 -0.30
CA ASN A 42 -10.03 -9.48 -1.09
C ASN A 42 -9.34 -10.52 -0.20
N THR A 43 -8.65 -10.13 0.86
CA THR A 43 -8.01 -11.04 1.82
C THR A 43 -9.02 -11.90 2.60
N TYR A 44 -10.27 -11.43 2.72
CA TYR A 44 -11.34 -12.24 3.31
C TYR A 44 -11.79 -13.38 2.39
N LYS A 45 -11.81 -13.12 1.08
CA LYS A 45 -12.29 -14.07 0.06
C LYS A 45 -11.20 -15.02 -0.46
N ASP A 46 -9.95 -14.58 -0.40
CA ASP A 46 -8.81 -15.22 -1.04
C ASP A 46 -7.66 -15.38 -0.05
N HIS A 47 -7.45 -16.62 0.40
CA HIS A 47 -6.40 -16.97 1.35
C HIS A 47 -5.00 -16.82 0.76
N ASP A 48 -4.81 -17.09 -0.52
CA ASP A 48 -3.52 -16.92 -1.19
C ASP A 48 -3.17 -15.45 -1.27
N TYR A 49 -4.15 -14.59 -1.53
CA TYR A 49 -3.94 -13.17 -1.47
C TYR A 49 -3.62 -12.66 -0.05
N LEU A 50 -4.24 -13.24 0.98
CA LEU A 50 -3.86 -12.93 2.37
C LEU A 50 -2.41 -13.32 2.66
N ASN A 51 -1.94 -14.46 2.15
CA ASN A 51 -0.54 -14.86 2.27
C ASN A 51 0.40 -13.88 1.55
N VAL A 52 0.02 -13.40 0.37
CA VAL A 52 0.73 -12.33 -0.33
C VAL A 52 0.82 -11.07 0.52
N ILE A 53 -0.30 -10.58 1.08
CA ILE A 53 -0.30 -9.38 1.93
C ILE A 53 0.60 -9.55 3.16
N ASN A 54 0.57 -10.71 3.79
CA ASN A 54 1.40 -11.01 4.96
C ASN A 54 2.83 -11.47 4.63
N GLY A 55 3.15 -11.72 3.37
CA GLY A 55 4.49 -12.06 2.88
C GLY A 55 5.47 -10.88 2.83
N GLY A 56 4.95 -9.64 2.90
CA GLY A 56 5.75 -8.42 3.02
C GLY A 56 6.17 -8.11 4.45
N MET A 57 6.81 -6.97 4.65
CA MET A 57 7.20 -6.49 5.98
C MET A 57 5.99 -6.31 6.90
N PHE A 58 5.04 -5.54 6.44
CA PHE A 58 3.74 -5.23 7.08
C PHE A 58 2.85 -4.48 6.09
N SER A 59 1.62 -4.22 6.51
CA SER A 59 0.72 -3.28 5.83
C SER A 59 0.64 -1.96 6.60
N ILE A 60 0.53 -0.83 5.88
CA ILE A 60 0.06 0.43 6.46
C ILE A 60 -1.45 0.57 6.27
N CYS A 61 -2.10 1.32 7.15
CA CYS A 61 -3.55 1.47 7.12
C CYS A 61 -3.96 2.67 6.24
N ASP A 62 -4.33 2.41 4.98
CA ASP A 62 -4.88 3.42 4.06
C ASP A 62 -6.37 3.67 4.25
N SER A 63 -7.08 2.71 4.86
CA SER A 63 -8.52 2.82 5.10
C SER A 63 -8.83 3.77 6.26
N SER A 64 -9.69 4.74 6.06
CA SER A 64 -10.23 5.60 7.13
C SER A 64 -11.21 4.85 8.05
N TYR A 65 -11.75 3.71 7.61
CA TYR A 65 -12.73 2.93 8.37
C TYR A 65 -12.11 1.88 9.29
N VAL A 66 -10.94 1.33 8.96
CA VAL A 66 -10.26 0.35 9.81
C VAL A 66 -10.03 0.91 11.23
N PRO A 67 -9.50 2.13 11.42
CA PRO A 67 -9.39 2.75 12.75
C PRO A 67 -10.72 2.84 13.50
N LEU A 68 -11.85 3.10 12.80
CA LEU A 68 -13.18 3.13 13.41
C LEU A 68 -13.62 1.75 13.89
N TYR A 69 -13.38 0.71 13.10
CA TYR A 69 -13.67 -0.68 13.48
C TYR A 69 -12.83 -1.11 14.69
N LEU A 70 -11.54 -0.74 14.73
CA LEU A 70 -10.66 -1.04 15.85
C LEU A 70 -11.11 -0.34 17.14
N ARG A 71 -11.55 0.91 17.02
CA ARG A 71 -12.12 1.64 18.15
C ARG A 71 -13.40 0.98 18.67
N TRP A 72 -14.29 0.55 17.76
CA TRP A 72 -15.54 -0.09 18.13
C TRP A 72 -15.33 -1.50 18.71
N ILE A 73 -14.49 -2.33 18.06
CA ILE A 73 -14.28 -3.73 18.50
C ILE A 73 -13.39 -3.80 19.74
N TYR A 74 -12.28 -3.07 19.74
CA TYR A 74 -11.21 -3.21 20.73
C TYR A 74 -11.14 -2.06 21.76
N GLY A 75 -11.79 -0.92 21.48
CA GLY A 75 -11.67 0.30 22.28
C GLY A 75 -10.34 1.05 22.08
N ILE A 76 -9.57 0.69 21.05
CA ILE A 76 -8.26 1.29 20.77
C ILE A 76 -8.34 2.31 19.63
N LYS A 77 -7.53 3.36 19.74
CA LYS A 77 -7.36 4.35 18.65
C LYS A 77 -6.09 4.02 17.90
N ARG A 78 -6.18 3.94 16.58
CA ARG A 78 -5.03 3.81 15.67
C ARG A 78 -5.14 4.86 14.58
N PRO A 79 -4.02 5.48 14.17
CA PRO A 79 -4.03 6.45 13.09
C PRO A 79 -4.19 5.75 11.74
N GLN A 80 -4.71 6.49 10.77
CA GLN A 80 -4.56 6.18 9.36
C GLN A 80 -3.20 6.69 8.87
N TYR A 81 -2.54 5.93 8.00
CA TYR A 81 -1.39 6.40 7.25
C TYR A 81 -1.64 6.05 5.78
N ALA A 82 -2.13 7.04 5.03
CA ALA A 82 -2.58 6.84 3.66
C ALA A 82 -1.40 6.64 2.69
N GLY A 83 -1.64 5.91 1.59
CA GLY A 83 -0.65 5.73 0.53
C GLY A 83 -0.12 7.03 -0.06
N SER A 84 -0.99 8.04 -0.19
CA SER A 84 -0.58 9.39 -0.61
C SER A 84 0.31 10.11 0.41
N ASP A 85 0.17 9.79 1.69
CA ASP A 85 0.95 10.45 2.74
C ASP A 85 2.34 9.82 2.85
N ILE A 86 2.47 8.49 2.89
CA ILE A 86 3.78 7.83 2.86
C ILE A 86 4.56 8.19 1.58
N PHE A 87 3.87 8.28 0.44
CA PHE A 87 4.47 8.70 -0.81
C PHE A 87 5.06 10.11 -0.72
N ARG A 88 4.26 11.09 -0.27
CA ARG A 88 4.70 12.47 -0.06
C ARG A 88 5.86 12.53 0.92
N ASP A 89 5.75 11.86 2.05
CA ASP A 89 6.75 11.90 3.11
C ASP A 89 8.11 11.38 2.63
N ILE A 90 8.14 10.24 1.94
CA ILE A 90 9.39 9.65 1.44
C ILE A 90 9.99 10.50 0.31
N VAL A 91 9.18 10.97 -0.64
CA VAL A 91 9.68 11.85 -1.73
C VAL A 91 10.26 13.14 -1.17
N SER A 92 9.59 13.76 -0.18
CA SER A 92 10.03 15.03 0.41
C SER A 92 11.29 14.91 1.25
N GLN A 93 11.61 13.72 1.79
CA GLN A 93 12.83 13.52 2.59
C GLN A 93 14.12 13.64 1.79
N ARG A 94 14.08 13.48 0.46
CA ARG A 94 15.28 13.55 -0.43
C ARG A 94 16.43 12.62 0.02
N LYS A 95 16.07 11.50 0.65
CA LYS A 95 17.02 10.60 1.29
C LYS A 95 17.33 9.38 0.44
N TYR A 96 16.36 8.93 -0.36
CA TYR A 96 16.39 7.67 -1.07
C TYR A 96 16.42 7.86 -2.57
N ARG A 97 17.15 6.99 -3.26
CA ARG A 97 17.00 6.84 -4.70
C ARG A 97 15.73 6.04 -4.96
N MET A 98 14.89 6.52 -5.88
CA MET A 98 13.56 5.94 -6.12
C MET A 98 13.39 5.59 -7.59
N ILE A 99 12.62 4.53 -7.85
CA ILE A 99 12.10 4.19 -9.17
C ILE A 99 10.57 4.14 -9.12
N PHE A 100 9.92 4.54 -10.20
CA PHE A 100 8.46 4.66 -10.28
C PHE A 100 7.96 3.78 -11.42
N LEU A 101 7.25 2.69 -11.07
CA LEU A 101 6.83 1.64 -11.98
C LEU A 101 5.32 1.56 -12.13
N GLY A 102 4.85 1.42 -13.37
CA GLY A 102 3.42 1.32 -13.71
C GLY A 102 2.80 2.68 -14.02
N ALA A 103 1.48 2.70 -14.22
CA ALA A 103 0.76 3.78 -14.87
C ALA A 103 1.16 4.00 -16.35
N GLN A 104 0.47 4.90 -17.06
CA GLN A 104 0.78 5.22 -18.44
C GLN A 104 1.91 6.26 -18.52
N GLN A 105 2.70 6.24 -19.60
CA GLN A 105 3.84 7.14 -19.77
C GLN A 105 3.46 8.62 -19.58
N LYS A 106 2.33 9.04 -20.14
CA LYS A 106 1.80 10.41 -19.95
C LYS A 106 1.63 10.79 -18.47
N THR A 107 1.15 9.85 -17.66
CA THR A 107 0.99 10.05 -16.20
C THR A 107 2.36 10.15 -15.52
N LEU A 108 3.30 9.29 -15.90
CA LEU A 108 4.66 9.27 -15.37
C LEU A 108 5.43 10.55 -15.70
N ASP A 109 5.34 11.06 -16.93
CA ASP A 109 5.99 12.31 -17.34
C ASP A 109 5.46 13.51 -16.52
N SER A 110 4.14 13.58 -16.35
CA SER A 110 3.55 14.63 -15.54
C SER A 110 3.89 14.49 -14.06
N LEU A 111 3.86 13.25 -13.53
CA LEU A 111 4.28 12.93 -12.16
C LEU A 111 5.73 13.37 -11.93
N LYS A 112 6.65 13.03 -12.82
CA LYS A 112 8.06 13.44 -12.76
C LYS A 112 8.20 14.96 -12.65
N LYS A 113 7.46 15.70 -13.49
CA LYS A 113 7.43 17.16 -13.46
C LYS A 113 6.94 17.71 -12.11
N GLU A 114 5.84 17.19 -11.59
CA GLU A 114 5.26 17.67 -10.32
C GLU A 114 6.14 17.28 -9.12
N LEU A 115 6.65 16.06 -9.06
CA LEU A 115 7.53 15.62 -7.97
C LEU A 115 8.86 16.35 -7.98
N SER A 116 9.38 16.76 -9.14
CA SER A 116 10.61 17.54 -9.24
C SER A 116 10.53 18.92 -8.58
N LYS A 117 9.31 19.44 -8.31
CA LYS A 117 9.08 20.66 -7.54
C LYS A 117 9.32 20.43 -6.03
N MET A 118 9.02 19.23 -5.54
CA MET A 118 9.21 18.83 -4.13
C MET A 118 10.63 18.33 -3.88
N ASN A 119 11.12 17.51 -4.80
CA ASN A 119 12.43 16.89 -4.74
C ASN A 119 13.12 17.01 -6.12
N PRO A 120 14.06 17.96 -6.30
CA PRO A 120 14.78 18.14 -7.57
C PRO A 120 15.54 16.91 -8.06
N ASP A 121 15.98 16.00 -7.15
CA ASP A 121 16.74 14.80 -7.48
C ASP A 121 15.90 13.79 -8.29
N VAL A 122 14.57 13.89 -8.19
CA VAL A 122 13.61 13.07 -8.97
C VAL A 122 13.84 13.22 -10.48
N LYS A 123 14.41 14.34 -10.96
CA LYS A 123 14.73 14.52 -12.38
C LYS A 123 15.67 13.45 -12.95
N SER A 124 16.56 12.92 -12.11
CA SER A 124 17.53 11.88 -12.46
C SER A 124 17.04 10.46 -12.16
N MET A 125 15.83 10.30 -11.63
CA MET A 125 15.24 9.01 -11.27
C MET A 125 14.46 8.42 -12.45
N THR A 126 14.30 7.10 -12.43
CA THR A 126 13.63 6.33 -13.50
C THR A 126 12.13 6.27 -13.27
N PHE A 127 11.40 6.48 -14.36
CA PHE A 127 9.94 6.36 -14.45
C PHE A 127 9.64 5.45 -15.64
N GLU A 128 9.05 4.28 -15.36
CA GLU A 128 8.86 3.25 -16.37
C GLU A 128 7.42 2.75 -16.40
N GLU A 129 6.81 2.82 -17.56
CA GLU A 129 5.51 2.20 -17.84
C GLU A 129 5.67 0.69 -17.90
N LEU A 130 4.89 -0.03 -17.09
CA LEU A 130 4.86 -1.48 -17.16
C LEU A 130 3.78 -1.94 -18.14
N PRO A 131 4.02 -2.99 -18.93
CA PRO A 131 3.06 -3.49 -19.89
C PRO A 131 1.77 -3.96 -19.19
N PHE A 132 0.65 -3.88 -19.91
CA PHE A 132 -0.63 -4.38 -19.43
C PHE A 132 -0.72 -5.90 -19.61
N LEU A 133 -0.13 -6.64 -18.69
CA LEU A 133 -0.02 -8.11 -18.67
C LEU A 133 -0.68 -8.68 -17.43
N ASP A 134 -1.00 -9.98 -17.43
CA ASP A 134 -1.31 -10.69 -16.20
C ASP A 134 -0.07 -10.85 -15.32
N VAL A 135 -0.28 -11.09 -14.02
CA VAL A 135 0.83 -11.15 -13.05
C VAL A 135 1.83 -12.25 -13.39
N GLU A 136 1.38 -13.33 -14.03
CA GLU A 136 2.22 -14.46 -14.41
C GLU A 136 3.15 -14.16 -15.59
N ASP A 137 2.82 -13.18 -16.44
CA ASP A 137 3.43 -12.94 -17.75
C ASP A 137 4.53 -11.86 -17.71
N PHE A 138 4.78 -11.21 -16.57
CA PHE A 138 5.84 -10.20 -16.46
C PHE A 138 7.23 -10.81 -16.53
N ASP A 139 8.15 -10.15 -17.23
CA ASP A 139 9.59 -10.43 -17.16
C ASP A 139 10.19 -9.90 -15.85
N TYR A 140 10.03 -10.67 -14.78
CA TYR A 140 10.51 -10.31 -13.44
C TYR A 140 12.04 -10.16 -13.39
N GLU A 141 12.79 -10.96 -14.15
CA GLU A 141 14.23 -10.85 -14.21
C GLU A 141 14.68 -9.57 -14.94
N GLY A 142 14.03 -9.24 -16.05
CA GLY A 142 14.31 -8.00 -16.78
C GLY A 142 13.99 -6.77 -15.94
N ILE A 143 12.85 -6.77 -15.25
CA ILE A 143 12.45 -5.69 -14.34
C ILE A 143 13.43 -5.58 -13.16
N ALA A 144 13.85 -6.70 -12.58
CA ALA A 144 14.82 -6.70 -11.49
C ALA A 144 16.17 -6.12 -11.95
N ARG A 145 16.69 -6.54 -13.12
CA ARG A 145 17.93 -5.97 -13.68
C ARG A 145 17.85 -4.45 -13.88
N MET A 146 16.71 -3.93 -14.34
CA MET A 146 16.48 -2.50 -14.49
C MET A 146 16.53 -1.77 -13.13
N ILE A 147 15.86 -2.31 -12.11
CA ILE A 147 15.84 -1.74 -10.75
C ILE A 147 17.23 -1.75 -10.13
N GLU A 148 17.97 -2.85 -10.26
CA GLU A 148 19.32 -2.99 -9.73
C GLU A 148 20.33 -2.07 -10.45
N HIS A 149 20.19 -1.89 -11.76
CA HIS A 149 20.98 -0.93 -12.52
C HIS A 149 20.71 0.51 -12.06
N ASP A 150 19.46 0.85 -11.74
CA ASP A 150 19.09 2.16 -11.17
C ASP A 150 19.59 2.33 -9.74
N LYS A 151 19.90 1.24 -9.02
CA LYS A 151 20.26 1.23 -7.58
C LYS A 151 19.18 1.85 -6.69
N ALA A 152 17.93 1.56 -6.99
CA ALA A 152 16.80 2.14 -6.27
C ALA A 152 16.69 1.56 -4.85
N ASP A 153 16.56 2.44 -3.86
CA ASP A 153 16.22 2.10 -2.48
C ASP A 153 14.72 1.84 -2.35
N ILE A 154 13.90 2.69 -2.98
CA ILE A 154 12.44 2.60 -2.92
C ILE A 154 11.88 2.37 -4.31
N ILE A 155 11.06 1.33 -4.43
CA ILE A 155 10.40 0.96 -5.68
C ILE A 155 8.89 1.23 -5.52
N TRP A 156 8.40 2.26 -6.18
CA TRP A 156 6.98 2.60 -6.18
C TRP A 156 6.23 1.81 -7.24
N ILE A 157 5.15 1.12 -6.86
CA ILE A 157 4.34 0.27 -7.75
C ILE A 157 2.92 0.81 -7.87
N SER A 158 2.47 1.04 -9.11
CA SER A 158 1.12 1.52 -9.43
C SER A 158 0.45 0.67 -10.51
N LEU A 159 0.00 -0.54 -10.13
CA LEU A 159 -0.71 -1.48 -11.01
C LEU A 159 -2.16 -1.74 -10.57
N GLY A 160 -2.55 -1.20 -9.40
CA GLY A 160 -3.83 -1.44 -8.77
C GLY A 160 -3.96 -2.81 -8.08
N ALA A 161 -4.70 -2.82 -6.96
CA ALA A 161 -4.96 -4.04 -6.19
C ALA A 161 -6.00 -4.93 -6.91
N PRO A 162 -5.87 -6.27 -6.88
CA PRO A 162 -4.87 -7.08 -6.16
C PRO A 162 -3.57 -7.34 -6.96
N LYS A 163 -3.44 -6.82 -8.17
CA LYS A 163 -2.34 -7.11 -9.10
C LYS A 163 -0.99 -6.63 -8.56
N GLN A 164 -0.93 -5.42 -8.02
CA GLN A 164 0.32 -4.82 -7.54
C GLN A 164 0.94 -5.58 -6.37
N GLU A 165 0.14 -6.11 -5.45
CA GLU A 165 0.66 -6.86 -4.30
C GLU A 165 1.20 -8.22 -4.73
N ARG A 166 0.50 -8.92 -5.63
CA ARG A 166 0.97 -10.17 -6.23
C ARG A 166 2.24 -9.95 -7.07
N PHE A 167 2.31 -8.85 -7.80
CA PHE A 167 3.49 -8.44 -8.56
C PHE A 167 4.70 -8.25 -7.63
N MET A 168 4.54 -7.50 -6.52
CA MET A 168 5.62 -7.30 -5.54
C MET A 168 6.10 -8.63 -4.92
N ALA A 169 5.16 -9.51 -4.57
CA ALA A 169 5.51 -10.81 -4.01
C ALA A 169 6.34 -11.67 -4.98
N LYS A 170 6.01 -11.62 -6.28
CA LYS A 170 6.77 -12.33 -7.32
C LYS A 170 8.10 -11.66 -7.64
N LEU A 171 8.17 -10.34 -7.63
CA LEU A 171 9.41 -9.60 -7.90
C LEU A 171 10.41 -9.69 -6.75
N LYS A 172 9.94 -9.81 -5.51
CA LYS A 172 10.78 -9.86 -4.29
C LYS A 172 11.97 -10.81 -4.37
N PRO A 173 11.85 -12.09 -4.80
CA PRO A 173 12.98 -13.01 -4.84
C PRO A 173 14.05 -12.66 -5.90
N HIS A 174 13.74 -11.80 -6.87
CA HIS A 174 14.65 -11.39 -7.94
C HIS A 174 15.48 -10.15 -7.60
N LEU A 175 15.19 -9.46 -6.47
CA LEU A 175 15.86 -8.22 -6.08
C LEU A 175 16.85 -8.43 -4.93
N GLY A 176 18.09 -7.99 -5.12
CA GLY A 176 19.13 -8.00 -4.10
C GLY A 176 19.05 -6.86 -3.10
N HIS A 177 18.23 -5.81 -3.37
CA HIS A 177 18.10 -4.63 -2.52
C HIS A 177 16.75 -3.95 -2.73
N GLY A 178 16.35 -3.12 -1.77
CA GLY A 178 15.23 -2.19 -1.90
C GLY A 178 13.97 -2.56 -1.12
N VAL A 179 13.06 -1.58 -1.05
CA VAL A 179 11.72 -1.72 -0.48
C VAL A 179 10.68 -1.32 -1.52
N MET A 180 9.82 -2.27 -1.92
CA MET A 180 8.71 -2.02 -2.80
C MET A 180 7.50 -1.51 -2.02
N ILE A 181 6.78 -0.52 -2.55
CA ILE A 181 5.57 0.02 -1.93
C ILE A 181 4.48 0.17 -3.00
N ALA A 182 3.38 -0.56 -2.82
CA ALA A 182 2.24 -0.51 -3.72
C ALA A 182 1.29 0.62 -3.31
N ILE A 183 1.15 1.63 -4.15
CA ILE A 183 0.39 2.86 -3.86
C ILE A 183 -0.81 3.11 -4.76
N GLY A 184 -1.09 2.21 -5.71
CA GLY A 184 -2.26 2.26 -6.58
C GLY A 184 -2.43 3.60 -7.29
N ALA A 185 -3.58 4.26 -7.12
CA ALA A 185 -3.93 5.50 -7.81
C ALA A 185 -3.15 6.76 -7.37
N THR A 186 -2.19 6.65 -6.45
CA THR A 186 -1.45 7.81 -5.93
C THR A 186 -0.69 8.55 -7.02
N PHE A 187 -0.16 7.85 -8.03
CA PHE A 187 0.49 8.50 -9.18
C PHE A 187 -0.45 9.46 -9.90
N ASN A 188 -1.70 9.08 -10.12
CA ASN A 188 -2.69 9.94 -10.77
C ASN A 188 -2.98 11.20 -9.93
N PHE A 189 -3.03 11.09 -8.60
CA PHE A 189 -3.25 12.24 -7.74
C PHE A 189 -2.11 13.24 -7.77
N PHE A 190 -0.86 12.76 -7.81
CA PHE A 190 0.32 13.62 -7.84
C PHE A 190 0.69 14.10 -9.24
N SER A 191 0.25 13.41 -10.30
CA SER A 191 0.46 13.87 -11.69
C SER A 191 -0.38 15.11 -12.04
N GLY A 192 -1.51 15.32 -11.36
CA GLY A 192 -2.42 16.43 -11.61
C GLY A 192 -3.20 16.34 -12.93
N LEU A 193 -3.14 15.20 -13.66
CA LEU A 193 -3.76 15.07 -14.98
C LEU A 193 -5.26 14.74 -14.93
N ASP A 194 -5.68 13.76 -14.15
CA ASP A 194 -7.01 13.17 -14.35
C ASP A 194 -7.91 13.09 -13.10
N ILE A 195 -7.34 13.05 -11.91
CA ILE A 195 -8.15 12.89 -10.69
C ILE A 195 -7.73 13.91 -9.66
N LYS A 196 -8.56 14.92 -9.46
CA LYS A 196 -8.41 15.80 -8.30
C LYS A 196 -8.68 14.98 -7.04
N ARG A 197 -7.76 15.04 -6.08
CA ARG A 197 -8.03 14.50 -4.74
C ARG A 197 -9.25 15.17 -4.17
N ALA A 198 -10.05 14.45 -3.40
CA ALA A 198 -11.18 15.05 -2.69
C ALA A 198 -10.72 16.27 -1.88
N PRO A 199 -11.54 17.32 -1.74
CA PRO A 199 -11.23 18.46 -0.91
C PRO A 199 -10.85 18.05 0.52
N GLU A 200 -9.91 18.74 1.15
CA GLU A 200 -9.39 18.37 2.47
C GLU A 200 -10.48 18.17 3.54
N TRP A 201 -11.55 18.98 3.49
CA TRP A 201 -12.68 18.84 4.40
C TRP A 201 -13.42 17.51 4.25
N MET A 202 -13.53 16.97 3.02
CA MET A 202 -14.10 15.63 2.77
C MET A 202 -13.16 14.52 3.28
N ILE A 203 -11.86 14.70 3.11
CA ILE A 203 -10.86 13.75 3.61
C ILE A 203 -10.90 13.69 5.14
N ARG A 204 -10.92 14.86 5.80
CA ARG A 204 -11.01 14.96 7.28
C ARG A 204 -12.29 14.35 7.86
N ASN A 205 -13.39 14.37 7.10
CA ASN A 205 -14.68 13.80 7.50
C ASN A 205 -14.90 12.37 6.98
N HIS A 206 -13.86 11.68 6.49
CA HIS A 206 -13.94 10.31 5.94
C HIS A 206 -14.90 10.17 4.75
N MET A 207 -15.12 11.25 4.00
CA MET A 207 -16.06 11.33 2.87
C MET A 207 -15.39 11.24 1.49
N GLU A 208 -14.07 10.94 1.43
CA GLU A 208 -13.33 10.81 0.16
C GLU A 208 -13.97 9.78 -0.79
N PHE A 209 -14.57 8.71 -0.23
CA PHE A 209 -15.26 7.70 -1.02
C PHE A 209 -16.46 8.26 -1.80
N ILE A 210 -17.17 9.22 -1.24
CA ILE A 210 -18.31 9.88 -1.90
C ILE A 210 -17.81 10.64 -3.13
N TYR A 211 -16.73 11.42 -2.97
CA TYR A 211 -16.11 12.12 -4.09
C TYR A 211 -15.70 11.17 -5.21
N ARG A 212 -15.09 10.02 -4.84
CA ARG A 212 -14.69 8.98 -5.82
C ARG A 212 -15.88 8.32 -6.50
N ILE A 213 -17.04 8.15 -5.82
CA ILE A 213 -18.24 7.61 -6.45
C ILE A 213 -18.71 8.54 -7.58
N PHE A 214 -18.67 9.86 -7.37
CA PHE A 214 -19.03 10.82 -8.41
C PHE A 214 -18.00 10.90 -9.55
N SER A 215 -16.72 10.71 -9.25
CA SER A 215 -15.64 10.78 -10.25
C SER A 215 -15.51 9.50 -11.10
N GLU A 216 -15.72 8.32 -10.52
CA GLU A 216 -15.59 7.01 -11.17
C GLU A 216 -16.75 6.06 -10.76
N PRO A 217 -18.01 6.35 -11.12
CA PRO A 217 -19.18 5.67 -10.53
C PRO A 217 -19.17 4.16 -10.73
N SER A 218 -18.95 3.68 -11.94
CA SER A 218 -19.03 2.24 -12.27
C SER A 218 -18.02 1.39 -11.50
N LYS A 219 -16.81 1.91 -11.32
CA LYS A 219 -15.72 1.23 -10.62
C LYS A 219 -15.95 1.25 -9.10
N GLN A 220 -16.37 2.41 -8.58
CA GLN A 220 -16.56 2.58 -7.14
C GLN A 220 -17.81 1.87 -6.61
N ILE A 221 -18.91 1.83 -7.38
CA ILE A 221 -20.12 1.08 -6.98
C ILE A 221 -19.81 -0.42 -6.82
N LYS A 222 -19.13 -1.03 -7.80
CA LYS A 222 -18.71 -2.46 -7.70
C LYS A 222 -17.83 -2.70 -6.47
N ARG A 223 -16.90 -1.78 -6.20
CA ARG A 223 -16.01 -1.85 -5.05
C ARG A 223 -16.77 -1.75 -3.72
N CYS A 224 -17.68 -0.77 -3.60
CA CYS A 224 -18.52 -0.59 -2.44
C CYS A 224 -19.43 -1.81 -2.19
N GLN A 225 -20.06 -2.35 -3.23
CA GLN A 225 -20.87 -3.56 -3.13
C GLN A 225 -20.04 -4.75 -2.58
N GLY A 226 -18.80 -4.93 -3.10
CA GLY A 226 -17.89 -5.95 -2.62
C GLY A 226 -17.55 -5.79 -1.13
N ILE A 227 -17.25 -4.57 -0.69
CA ILE A 227 -16.92 -4.27 0.71
C ILE A 227 -18.14 -4.47 1.61
N ILE A 228 -19.30 -3.92 1.24
CA ILE A 228 -20.54 -4.00 2.05
C ILE A 228 -20.98 -5.46 2.22
N SER A 229 -20.87 -6.29 1.18
CA SER A 229 -21.27 -7.69 1.24
C SER A 229 -20.45 -8.54 2.21
N THR A 230 -19.16 -8.20 2.41
CA THR A 230 -18.25 -8.98 3.27
C THR A 230 -18.07 -8.37 4.66
N LEU A 231 -18.37 -7.08 4.83
CA LEU A 231 -18.14 -6.35 6.06
C LEU A 231 -18.76 -7.00 7.31
N PRO A 232 -20.05 -7.46 7.31
CA PRO A 232 -20.62 -8.11 8.48
C PRO A 232 -19.85 -9.36 8.91
N ALA A 233 -19.45 -10.18 7.96
CA ALA A 233 -18.69 -11.40 8.22
C ALA A 233 -17.25 -11.09 8.71
N LEU A 234 -16.60 -10.09 8.12
CA LEU A 234 -15.30 -9.59 8.56
C LEU A 234 -15.34 -9.11 10.03
N LEU A 235 -16.32 -8.27 10.38
CA LEU A 235 -16.49 -7.74 11.72
C LEU A 235 -16.80 -8.85 12.74
N ARG A 236 -17.68 -9.80 12.38
CA ARG A 236 -18.00 -10.97 13.21
C ARG A 236 -16.74 -11.81 13.49
N ARG A 237 -15.98 -12.11 12.42
CA ARG A 237 -14.72 -12.87 12.55
C ARG A 237 -13.73 -12.16 13.46
N GLU A 238 -13.55 -10.85 13.30
CA GLU A 238 -12.63 -10.09 14.11
C GLU A 238 -13.07 -9.98 15.57
N TYR A 239 -14.37 -9.88 15.82
CA TYR A 239 -14.92 -9.94 17.17
C TYR A 239 -14.67 -11.29 17.84
N THR A 240 -14.80 -12.38 17.10
CA THR A 240 -14.46 -13.75 17.59
C THR A 240 -12.95 -13.86 17.88
N ASN A 241 -12.11 -13.34 16.99
CA ASN A 241 -10.65 -13.30 17.20
C ASN A 241 -10.28 -12.56 18.49
N LYS A 242 -10.94 -11.43 18.77
CA LYS A 242 -10.76 -10.69 20.02
C LYS A 242 -11.08 -11.55 21.24
N LYS A 243 -12.21 -12.28 21.22
CA LYS A 243 -12.62 -13.16 22.32
C LYS A 243 -11.58 -14.25 22.58
N ASN A 244 -11.14 -14.92 21.50
CA ASN A 244 -10.13 -15.98 21.58
C ASN A 244 -8.76 -15.48 22.07
N ARG A 245 -8.38 -14.23 21.77
CA ARG A 245 -7.14 -13.60 22.29
C ARG A 245 -7.22 -13.33 23.80
N LYS A 246 -8.38 -12.95 24.33
CA LYS A 246 -8.59 -12.75 25.75
C LYS A 246 -8.56 -14.07 26.55
N GLU A 247 -8.95 -15.16 25.92
CA GLU A 247 -8.98 -16.50 26.54
C GLU A 247 -7.61 -17.21 26.51
N ARG A 248 -6.62 -16.69 25.77
CA ARG A 248 -5.22 -17.16 25.81
C ARG A 248 -4.39 -16.18 26.62
N PRO A 249 -4.09 -16.46 27.92
CA PRO A 249 -3.14 -15.65 28.65
C PRO A 249 -1.79 -15.71 27.94
N VAL A 250 -1.10 -14.56 27.86
CA VAL A 250 0.25 -14.43 27.31
C VAL A 250 1.14 -15.43 28.05
N LYS A 251 1.47 -16.55 27.42
CA LYS A 251 2.63 -17.31 27.85
C LYS A 251 3.84 -16.47 27.45
N GLU A 252 4.50 -15.93 28.46
CA GLU A 252 5.81 -15.32 28.37
C GLU A 252 6.71 -16.20 27.50
N ILE A 253 7.20 -15.64 26.41
CA ILE A 253 8.37 -16.16 25.72
C ILE A 253 9.55 -15.58 26.51
N ALA A 254 9.88 -16.25 27.62
CA ALA A 254 11.18 -16.22 28.23
C ALA A 254 11.96 -17.38 27.63
N GLY A 255 13.10 -17.09 26.97
CA GLY A 255 14.00 -18.02 26.34
C GLY A 255 14.83 -17.31 25.28
#